data_2e27d1b53315a0572a0a0b7f8a62e9c1
#
_entry.id   2e27d1b53315a0572a0a0b7f8a62e9c1
#
_cell.length_a   1.000
_cell.length_b   1.000
_cell.length_c   1.000
_cell.angle_alpha   90.00
_cell.angle_beta   90.00
_cell.angle_gamma   90.00
#
_symmetry.space_group_name_H-M   'P 1'
#
loop_
_entity.id
_entity.type
_entity.pdbx_description
1 polymer ?
#
loop_
_entity_poly.entity_id
_entity_poly.type
_entity_poly.pdbx_seq_one_letter_code
_entity_poly.pdbx_strand_id
1 'polypeptide(L)'
;MTHHAFSNPFLNTIADTMTSIKRPAPFVLVSTDHGSMIVNRNDYRMVGENQAYGVGFQLLNNSNFDPDEVGVALNILKARREFFGDGVVAIDAGANLGVHTLEWSKTMHGWGRVTAIEAQERVFYALAGNIAINNCLNASAIHAALGAEHGTLDIPVPDYLKPGSFGSLELKKRERTEFIGQTIDYSPENCFNVRLVPLDALETGRVDFIKIDVEGMELEVLEGARQIIERCRPAMMIEAIKTDQTALFELLTNYGYRVYKHHLNFIAIHSTDRSDSFLKVSNNTPS
;
A
#
# COMPACT_ATOMS: atom_id res chain seq x y z
N MET A 1 14.29 45.75 55.59
CA MET A 1 13.40 45.78 54.41
C MET A 1 13.02 44.34 54.10
N THR A 2 11.82 43.95 54.55
CA THR A 2 11.30 42.56 54.36
C THR A 2 10.52 42.49 53.05
N HIS A 3 11.02 41.77 52.10
CA HIS A 3 10.28 41.47 50.85
C HIS A 3 9.16 40.48 51.14
N HIS A 4 7.93 40.96 51.15
CA HIS A 4 6.75 40.10 51.09
C HIS A 4 6.59 39.58 49.66
N ALA A 5 6.85 38.27 49.44
CA ALA A 5 6.49 37.61 48.22
C ALA A 5 4.96 37.44 48.19
N PHE A 6 4.29 38.09 47.23
CA PHE A 6 2.87 37.88 46.96
C PHE A 6 2.72 36.48 46.31
N SER A 7 2.28 35.50 47.08
CA SER A 7 1.81 34.25 46.54
C SER A 7 0.38 34.45 45.99
N ASN A 8 0.19 34.41 44.69
CA ASN A 8 -1.13 34.48 44.08
C ASN A 8 -1.74 33.06 44.07
N PRO A 9 -2.77 32.81 44.92
CA PRO A 9 -3.39 31.48 45.02
C PRO A 9 -4.07 31.03 43.72
N PHE A 10 -4.41 31.95 42.83
CA PHE A 10 -4.99 31.63 41.52
C PHE A 10 -3.98 30.99 40.54
N LEU A 11 -2.69 31.29 40.67
CA LEU A 11 -1.67 30.70 39.79
C LEU A 11 -1.37 29.26 40.15
N ASN A 12 -1.46 28.89 41.43
CA ASN A 12 -1.23 27.52 41.86
C ASN A 12 -2.42 26.60 41.48
N THR A 13 -3.66 27.11 41.46
CA THR A 13 -4.84 26.31 41.07
C THR A 13 -4.90 26.04 39.57
N ILE A 14 -4.30 26.89 38.73
CA ILE A 14 -4.23 26.69 37.27
C ILE A 14 -3.11 25.68 36.94
N ALA A 15 -2.02 25.67 37.72
CA ALA A 15 -0.91 24.74 37.49
C ALA A 15 -1.27 23.27 37.83
N ASP A 16 -2.11 23.03 38.85
CA ASP A 16 -2.52 21.71 39.30
C ASP A 16 -3.64 21.10 38.43
N THR A 17 -4.34 21.85 37.60
CA THR A 17 -5.41 21.35 36.70
C THR A 17 -4.96 21.14 35.28
N MET A 18 -3.75 21.55 34.90
CA MET A 18 -3.15 21.18 33.61
C MET A 18 -2.47 19.80 33.74
N THR A 19 -3.24 18.73 33.93
CA THR A 19 -2.78 17.42 33.49
C THR A 19 -2.43 17.60 32.02
N SER A 20 -1.14 17.57 31.68
CA SER A 20 -0.69 17.73 30.30
C SER A 20 -1.32 16.60 29.51
N ILE A 21 -2.35 16.91 28.73
CA ILE A 21 -2.94 15.96 27.79
C ILE A 21 -1.80 15.52 26.88
N LYS A 22 -1.31 14.28 27.08
CA LYS A 22 -0.26 13.73 26.25
C LYS A 22 -0.80 13.66 24.82
N ARG A 23 -0.09 14.30 23.89
CA ARG A 23 -0.36 14.24 22.46
C ARG A 23 0.73 13.41 21.80
N PRO A 24 0.58 12.08 21.70
CA PRO A 24 1.55 11.24 21.06
C PRO A 24 1.65 11.57 19.57
N ALA A 25 2.85 11.43 19.01
CA ALA A 25 3.11 11.63 17.58
C ALA A 25 3.49 10.29 16.94
N PRO A 26 2.52 9.45 16.55
CA PRO A 26 2.81 8.15 15.92
C PRO A 26 3.36 8.32 14.51
N PHE A 27 2.87 9.29 13.73
CA PHE A 27 3.41 9.60 12.41
C PHE A 27 4.57 10.58 12.52
N VAL A 28 5.67 10.26 11.86
CA VAL A 28 6.92 11.04 11.83
C VAL A 28 7.42 11.16 10.39
N LEU A 29 8.16 12.23 10.10
CA LEU A 29 8.84 12.40 8.83
C LEU A 29 10.25 11.82 8.94
N VAL A 30 10.63 10.95 8.00
CA VAL A 30 11.93 10.29 7.95
C VAL A 30 12.56 10.41 6.57
N SER A 31 13.88 10.36 6.52
CA SER A 31 14.64 10.25 5.26
C SER A 31 14.85 8.76 4.96
N THR A 32 14.52 8.35 3.75
CA THR A 32 14.66 6.96 3.27
C THR A 32 15.31 6.96 1.89
N ASP A 33 15.66 5.77 1.37
CA ASP A 33 16.11 5.60 -0.01
C ASP A 33 15.03 6.00 -1.03
N HIS A 34 13.77 5.95 -0.58
CA HIS A 34 12.59 6.35 -1.38
C HIS A 34 12.28 7.85 -1.30
N GLY A 35 13.10 8.65 -0.59
CA GLY A 35 12.91 10.07 -0.35
C GLY A 35 12.44 10.37 1.08
N SER A 36 11.85 11.54 1.29
CA SER A 36 11.26 11.90 2.58
C SER A 36 9.89 11.27 2.73
N MET A 37 9.67 10.49 3.79
CA MET A 37 8.41 9.78 3.98
C MET A 37 7.79 10.04 5.36
N ILE A 38 6.48 10.21 5.37
CA ILE A 38 5.65 10.17 6.58
C ILE A 38 5.40 8.69 6.89
N VAL A 39 5.86 8.24 8.06
CA VAL A 39 5.82 6.85 8.49
C VAL A 39 5.22 6.77 9.88
N ASN A 40 4.39 5.77 10.17
CA ASN A 40 3.98 5.49 11.53
C ASN A 40 5.07 4.66 12.24
N ARG A 41 5.66 5.21 13.31
CA ARG A 41 6.73 4.55 14.07
C ARG A 41 6.27 3.28 14.83
N ASN A 42 4.95 3.08 14.94
CA ASN A 42 4.35 1.89 15.53
C ASN A 42 3.96 0.85 14.46
N ASP A 43 4.26 1.10 13.19
CA ASP A 43 3.96 0.17 12.11
C ASP A 43 4.94 -1.00 12.12
N TYR A 44 4.72 -1.90 13.08
CA TYR A 44 5.44 -3.16 13.22
C TYR A 44 4.69 -4.15 14.11
N ARG A 45 4.93 -5.44 13.88
CA ARG A 45 4.61 -6.51 14.83
C ARG A 45 5.83 -7.37 15.11
N MET A 46 5.91 -7.93 16.29
CA MET A 46 6.94 -8.92 16.63
C MET A 46 6.56 -10.27 16.01
N VAL A 47 7.49 -10.88 15.28
CA VAL A 47 7.35 -12.23 14.69
C VAL A 47 8.26 -13.25 15.37
N GLY A 48 9.06 -12.84 16.35
CA GLY A 48 9.97 -13.61 17.17
C GLY A 48 10.53 -12.76 18.30
N GLU A 49 11.45 -13.31 19.11
CA GLU A 49 12.01 -12.60 20.29
C GLU A 49 12.72 -11.29 19.90
N ASN A 50 13.38 -11.25 18.74
CA ASN A 50 14.16 -10.10 18.27
C ASN A 50 13.88 -9.76 16.80
N GLN A 51 12.75 -10.22 16.26
CA GLN A 51 12.38 -9.98 14.87
C GLN A 51 11.05 -9.23 14.80
N ALA A 52 11.03 -8.14 14.08
CA ALA A 52 9.82 -7.39 13.80
C ALA A 52 9.58 -7.33 12.29
N TYR A 53 8.30 -7.22 11.91
CA TYR A 53 7.85 -7.05 10.53
C TYR A 53 6.88 -5.88 10.47
N GLY A 54 6.94 -5.10 9.39
CA GLY A 54 6.06 -3.97 9.10
C GLY A 54 6.75 -2.99 8.18
N VAL A 55 5.99 -2.29 7.35
CA VAL A 55 6.51 -1.30 6.39
C VAL A 55 7.23 -0.17 7.13
N GLY A 56 6.61 0.38 8.16
CA GLY A 56 7.22 1.42 8.99
C GLY A 56 8.49 0.97 9.67
N PHE A 57 8.54 -0.27 10.17
CA PHE A 57 9.74 -0.84 10.78
C PHE A 57 10.90 -0.91 9.79
N GLN A 58 10.67 -1.42 8.59
CA GLN A 58 11.72 -1.54 7.57
C GLN A 58 12.22 -0.16 7.15
N LEU A 59 11.34 0.80 6.89
CA LEU A 59 11.72 2.16 6.52
C LEU A 59 12.53 2.88 7.61
N LEU A 60 12.18 2.67 8.90
CA LEU A 60 12.88 3.30 10.01
C LEU A 60 14.23 2.66 10.33
N ASN A 61 14.39 1.36 10.09
CA ASN A 61 15.61 0.62 10.46
C ASN A 61 16.55 0.40 9.26
N ASN A 62 16.00 0.24 8.06
CA ASN A 62 16.78 -0.09 6.87
C ASN A 62 16.79 1.04 5.83
N SER A 63 16.00 2.11 6.05
CA SER A 63 15.74 3.18 5.08
C SER A 63 15.10 2.70 3.77
N ASN A 64 14.69 1.44 3.68
CA ASN A 64 14.22 0.78 2.47
C ASN A 64 13.09 -0.19 2.80
N PHE A 65 12.27 -0.54 1.77
CA PHE A 65 11.22 -1.55 1.85
C PHE A 65 11.23 -2.39 0.58
N ASP A 66 11.34 -3.70 0.72
CA ASP A 66 11.29 -4.75 -0.31
C ASP A 66 11.94 -4.37 -1.66
N PRO A 67 13.27 -4.07 -1.66
CA PRO A 67 13.96 -3.53 -2.85
C PRO A 67 13.90 -4.47 -4.07
N ASP A 68 13.84 -5.79 -3.85
CA ASP A 68 13.75 -6.76 -4.93
C ASP A 68 12.40 -6.66 -5.64
N GLU A 69 11.30 -6.53 -4.89
CA GLU A 69 9.96 -6.37 -5.44
C GLU A 69 9.83 -5.03 -6.20
N VAL A 70 10.34 -3.95 -5.61
CA VAL A 70 10.42 -2.65 -6.27
C VAL A 70 11.21 -2.75 -7.57
N GLY A 71 12.35 -3.45 -7.56
CA GLY A 71 13.20 -3.66 -8.74
C GLY A 71 12.48 -4.41 -9.86
N VAL A 72 11.71 -5.46 -9.55
CA VAL A 72 10.90 -6.20 -10.53
C VAL A 72 9.85 -5.30 -11.15
N ALA A 73 9.10 -4.54 -10.35
CA ALA A 73 8.09 -3.61 -10.85
C ALA A 73 8.68 -2.55 -11.78
N LEU A 74 9.81 -1.96 -11.41
CA LEU A 74 10.53 -0.97 -12.24
C LEU A 74 11.00 -1.56 -13.58
N ASN A 75 11.46 -2.81 -13.58
CA ASN A 75 11.86 -3.49 -14.82
C ASN A 75 10.67 -3.74 -15.74
N ILE A 76 9.52 -4.14 -15.18
CA ILE A 76 8.27 -4.29 -15.95
C ILE A 76 7.87 -2.95 -16.57
N LEU A 77 7.86 -1.84 -15.82
CA LEU A 77 7.49 -0.52 -16.31
C LEU A 77 8.42 -0.03 -17.42
N LYS A 78 9.74 -0.24 -17.29
CA LYS A 78 10.72 0.08 -18.32
C LYS A 78 10.50 -0.75 -19.60
N ALA A 79 10.24 -2.06 -19.45
CA ALA A 79 9.91 -2.93 -20.58
C ALA A 79 8.62 -2.48 -21.27
N ARG A 80 7.56 -2.13 -20.51
CA ARG A 80 6.32 -1.58 -21.09
C ARG A 80 6.57 -0.30 -21.89
N ARG A 81 7.42 0.61 -21.41
CA ARG A 81 7.83 1.80 -22.16
C ARG A 81 8.56 1.43 -23.45
N GLU A 82 9.54 0.52 -23.37
CA GLU A 82 10.36 0.09 -24.51
C GLU A 82 9.49 -0.48 -25.64
N PHE A 83 8.53 -1.35 -25.31
CA PHE A 83 7.71 -2.05 -26.30
C PHE A 83 6.46 -1.31 -26.75
N PHE A 84 5.94 -0.37 -25.92
CA PHE A 84 4.64 0.28 -26.15
C PHE A 84 4.70 1.82 -26.13
N GLY A 85 5.91 2.39 -25.97
CA GLY A 85 6.16 3.82 -25.99
C GLY A 85 5.76 4.56 -24.72
N ASP A 86 5.98 5.87 -24.71
CA ASP A 86 5.61 6.77 -23.63
C ASP A 86 4.10 6.78 -23.35
N GLY A 87 3.71 7.31 -22.20
CA GLY A 87 2.34 7.32 -21.74
C GLY A 87 1.97 6.09 -20.91
N VAL A 88 2.97 5.39 -20.35
CA VAL A 88 2.77 4.24 -19.46
C VAL A 88 1.91 4.63 -18.26
N VAL A 89 0.93 3.81 -17.94
CA VAL A 89 0.01 4.00 -16.81
C VAL A 89 0.15 2.82 -15.85
N ALA A 90 0.51 3.12 -14.61
CA ALA A 90 0.61 2.16 -13.52
C ALA A 90 -0.47 2.41 -12.46
N ILE A 91 -1.02 1.33 -11.91
CA ILE A 91 -1.97 1.35 -10.79
C ILE A 91 -1.34 0.62 -9.61
N ASP A 92 -1.27 1.29 -8.46
CA ASP A 92 -0.79 0.77 -7.19
C ASP A 92 -2.02 0.55 -6.28
N ALA A 93 -2.56 -0.65 -6.32
CA ALA A 93 -3.77 -1.05 -5.61
C ALA A 93 -3.39 -1.63 -4.24
N GLY A 94 -3.72 -0.91 -3.16
CA GLY A 94 -3.21 -1.14 -1.80
C GLY A 94 -1.83 -0.47 -1.63
N ALA A 95 -1.76 0.82 -1.95
CA ALA A 95 -0.49 1.53 -2.06
C ALA A 95 0.22 1.75 -0.71
N ASN A 96 -0.46 1.55 0.41
CA ASN A 96 0.07 1.75 1.75
C ASN A 96 0.74 3.14 1.88
N LEU A 97 1.96 3.24 2.38
CA LEU A 97 2.71 4.49 2.52
C LEU A 97 3.26 5.04 1.18
N GLY A 98 3.14 4.27 0.09
CA GLY A 98 3.49 4.69 -1.26
C GLY A 98 4.92 4.43 -1.70
N VAL A 99 5.61 3.43 -1.15
CA VAL A 99 6.97 3.08 -1.60
C VAL A 99 7.00 2.81 -3.10
N HIS A 100 6.16 1.91 -3.60
CA HIS A 100 6.03 1.62 -5.03
C HIS A 100 5.62 2.86 -5.83
N THR A 101 4.59 3.55 -5.36
CA THR A 101 4.08 4.78 -5.99
C THR A 101 5.19 5.82 -6.21
N LEU A 102 6.04 6.08 -5.20
CA LEU A 102 7.14 7.05 -5.27
C LEU A 102 8.21 6.61 -6.28
N GLU A 103 8.64 5.35 -6.18
CA GLU A 103 9.68 4.82 -7.06
C GLU A 103 9.24 4.78 -8.54
N TRP A 104 7.98 4.39 -8.78
CA TRP A 104 7.41 4.41 -10.13
C TRP A 104 7.25 5.82 -10.67
N SER A 105 6.74 6.74 -9.85
CA SER A 105 6.57 8.14 -10.22
C SER A 105 7.89 8.79 -10.62
N LYS A 106 8.95 8.62 -9.81
CA LYS A 106 10.30 9.13 -10.11
C LYS A 106 10.83 8.53 -11.39
N THR A 107 10.76 7.21 -11.55
CA THR A 107 11.24 6.49 -12.72
C THR A 107 10.49 6.92 -13.98
N MET A 108 9.17 7.08 -13.89
CA MET A 108 8.30 7.42 -15.02
C MET A 108 8.16 8.94 -15.25
N HIS A 109 8.95 9.76 -14.57
CA HIS A 109 8.90 11.22 -14.76
C HIS A 109 9.07 11.60 -16.24
N GLY A 110 8.13 12.37 -16.76
CA GLY A 110 8.11 12.83 -18.15
C GLY A 110 7.59 11.82 -19.19
N TRP A 111 7.33 10.54 -18.80
CA TRP A 111 6.86 9.53 -19.76
C TRP A 111 5.72 8.61 -19.26
N GLY A 112 5.33 8.70 -18.01
CA GLY A 112 4.26 7.87 -17.48
C GLY A 112 3.62 8.48 -16.23
N ARG A 113 2.56 7.83 -15.73
CA ARG A 113 1.83 8.26 -14.55
C ARG A 113 1.43 7.09 -13.66
N VAL A 114 1.18 7.38 -12.37
CA VAL A 114 0.76 6.43 -11.35
C VAL A 114 -0.56 6.85 -10.75
N THR A 115 -1.45 5.88 -10.54
CA THR A 115 -2.65 6.03 -9.69
C THR A 115 -2.50 5.09 -8.50
N ALA A 116 -2.43 5.64 -7.30
CA ALA A 116 -2.30 4.92 -6.04
C ALA A 116 -3.64 4.90 -5.31
N ILE A 117 -4.06 3.74 -4.81
CA ILE A 117 -5.32 3.58 -4.08
C ILE A 117 -5.03 2.98 -2.71
N GLU A 118 -5.56 3.62 -1.66
CA GLU A 118 -5.41 3.16 -0.28
C GLU A 118 -6.71 3.33 0.48
N ALA A 119 -7.12 2.27 1.22
CA ALA A 119 -8.39 2.22 1.92
C ALA A 119 -8.33 2.80 3.33
N GLN A 120 -7.23 2.61 4.04
CA GLN A 120 -7.07 3.06 5.42
C GLN A 120 -6.82 4.58 5.47
N GLU A 121 -7.75 5.35 6.02
CA GLU A 121 -7.73 6.81 6.00
C GLU A 121 -6.41 7.43 6.48
N ARG A 122 -5.85 6.93 7.58
CA ARG A 122 -4.60 7.49 8.17
C ARG A 122 -3.38 7.14 7.33
N VAL A 123 -3.37 5.97 6.74
CA VAL A 123 -2.32 5.51 5.80
C VAL A 123 -2.42 6.29 4.49
N PHE A 124 -3.65 6.50 3.98
CA PHE A 124 -3.90 7.36 2.81
C PHE A 124 -3.40 8.79 3.00
N TYR A 125 -3.57 9.40 4.19
CA TYR A 125 -3.03 10.74 4.46
C TYR A 125 -1.50 10.76 4.38
N ALA A 126 -0.84 9.71 4.86
CA ALA A 126 0.61 9.56 4.73
C ALA A 126 1.02 9.37 3.27
N LEU A 127 0.34 8.50 2.51
CA LEU A 127 0.56 8.28 1.07
C LEU A 127 0.46 9.60 0.29
N ALA A 128 -0.63 10.34 0.46
CA ALA A 128 -0.84 11.62 -0.23
C ALA A 128 0.23 12.67 0.15
N GLY A 129 0.61 12.72 1.43
CA GLY A 129 1.70 13.54 1.92
C GLY A 129 3.04 13.14 1.30
N ASN A 130 3.34 11.85 1.21
CA ASN A 130 4.57 11.32 0.62
C ASN A 130 4.68 11.64 -0.88
N ILE A 131 3.59 11.53 -1.63
CA ILE A 131 3.54 11.98 -3.04
C ILE A 131 3.88 13.47 -3.13
N ALA A 132 3.26 14.31 -2.31
CA ALA A 132 3.42 15.77 -2.37
C ALA A 132 4.83 16.22 -2.00
N ILE A 133 5.39 15.75 -0.87
CA ILE A 133 6.72 16.19 -0.40
C ILE A 133 7.87 15.71 -1.27
N ASN A 134 7.66 14.64 -2.07
CA ASN A 134 8.63 14.14 -3.04
C ASN A 134 8.42 14.70 -4.47
N ASN A 135 7.50 15.64 -4.65
CA ASN A 135 7.21 16.28 -5.95
C ASN A 135 6.85 15.25 -7.05
N CYS A 136 6.13 14.20 -6.69
CA CYS A 136 5.67 13.18 -7.62
C CYS A 136 4.44 13.67 -8.41
N LEU A 137 4.64 14.68 -9.29
CA LEU A 137 3.54 15.39 -9.99
C LEU A 137 2.81 14.53 -11.02
N ASN A 138 3.36 13.37 -11.38
CA ASN A 138 2.75 12.36 -12.24
C ASN A 138 2.11 11.20 -11.45
N ALA A 139 1.96 11.35 -10.14
CA ALA A 139 1.24 10.42 -9.27
C ALA A 139 0.00 11.07 -8.67
N SER A 140 -1.08 10.30 -8.52
CA SER A 140 -2.30 10.70 -7.83
C SER A 140 -2.71 9.63 -6.81
N ALA A 141 -3.29 10.06 -5.67
CA ALA A 141 -3.79 9.16 -4.64
C ALA A 141 -5.32 9.22 -4.56
N ILE A 142 -5.96 8.07 -4.37
CA ILE A 142 -7.40 7.91 -4.21
C ILE A 142 -7.67 7.21 -2.88
N HIS A 143 -8.49 7.82 -2.03
CA HIS A 143 -8.98 7.19 -0.80
C HIS A 143 -10.20 6.33 -1.13
N ALA A 144 -10.00 5.03 -1.26
CA ALA A 144 -11.03 4.03 -1.55
C ALA A 144 -10.55 2.63 -1.22
N ALA A 145 -11.47 1.72 -0.93
CA ALA A 145 -11.25 0.29 -1.04
C ALA A 145 -11.53 -0.14 -2.48
N LEU A 146 -10.87 -1.21 -2.92
CA LEU A 146 -11.07 -1.81 -4.23
C LEU A 146 -11.89 -3.10 -4.12
N GLY A 147 -12.75 -3.36 -5.10
CA GLY A 147 -13.57 -4.57 -5.15
C GLY A 147 -14.24 -4.75 -6.51
N ALA A 148 -15.20 -5.69 -6.58
CA ALA A 148 -15.86 -6.06 -7.83
C ALA A 148 -16.83 -4.99 -8.35
N GLU A 149 -17.48 -4.24 -7.44
CA GLU A 149 -18.56 -3.31 -7.78
C GLU A 149 -18.46 -2.01 -6.97
N HIS A 150 -19.22 -1.00 -7.40
CA HIS A 150 -19.39 0.23 -6.63
C HIS A 150 -20.19 -0.02 -5.36
N GLY A 151 -19.77 0.61 -4.26
CA GLY A 151 -20.47 0.53 -2.99
C GLY A 151 -19.69 1.22 -1.87
N THR A 152 -19.88 0.70 -0.68
CA THR A 152 -19.12 1.07 0.50
C THR A 152 -18.68 -0.18 1.24
N LEU A 153 -17.61 -0.07 2.00
CA LEU A 153 -17.07 -1.12 2.84
C LEU A 153 -16.78 -0.54 4.22
N ASP A 154 -17.28 -1.20 5.27
CA ASP A 154 -16.91 -0.89 6.64
C ASP A 154 -15.60 -1.60 6.97
N ILE A 155 -14.51 -0.83 7.10
CA ILE A 155 -13.19 -1.35 7.41
C ILE A 155 -12.82 -1.07 8.86
N PRO A 156 -12.17 -2.01 9.57
CA PRO A 156 -11.82 -1.81 10.97
C PRO A 156 -10.74 -0.72 11.10
N VAL A 157 -10.78 0.03 12.19
CA VAL A 157 -9.80 1.06 12.51
C VAL A 157 -8.82 0.54 13.55
N PRO A 158 -7.55 0.28 13.20
CA PRO A 158 -6.56 -0.13 14.18
C PRO A 158 -6.16 1.03 15.09
N ASP A 159 -5.61 0.71 16.26
CA ASP A 159 -5.05 1.72 17.15
C ASP A 159 -3.63 2.10 16.66
N TYR A 160 -3.54 3.18 15.89
CA TYR A 160 -2.27 3.68 15.34
C TYR A 160 -1.28 4.18 16.41
N LEU A 161 -1.69 4.23 17.69
CA LEU A 161 -0.82 4.58 18.82
C LEU A 161 -0.15 3.36 19.44
N LYS A 162 -0.52 2.14 19.02
CA LYS A 162 0.05 0.87 19.46
C LYS A 162 0.76 0.16 18.32
N PRO A 163 1.71 -0.74 18.62
CA PRO A 163 2.32 -1.58 17.62
C PRO A 163 1.31 -2.39 16.80
N GLY A 164 1.49 -2.42 15.48
CA GLY A 164 0.69 -3.19 14.55
C GLY A 164 1.25 -3.08 13.15
N SER A 165 1.33 -4.19 12.40
CA SER A 165 1.65 -4.18 10.96
C SER A 165 0.43 -3.70 10.20
N PHE A 166 0.30 -2.38 10.03
CA PHE A 166 -0.92 -1.78 9.46
C PHE A 166 -1.10 -2.15 7.98
N GLY A 167 0.00 -2.40 7.27
CA GLY A 167 -0.03 -2.91 5.91
C GLY A 167 -0.67 -4.30 5.80
N SER A 168 -0.62 -5.12 6.86
CA SER A 168 -1.21 -6.47 6.88
C SER A 168 -2.67 -6.51 7.35
N LEU A 169 -3.36 -5.35 7.46
CA LEU A 169 -4.72 -5.28 7.95
C LEU A 169 -5.72 -5.80 6.90
N GLU A 170 -6.34 -6.95 7.18
CA GLU A 170 -7.45 -7.44 6.36
C GLU A 170 -8.67 -6.55 6.53
N LEU A 171 -9.21 -6.04 5.43
CA LEU A 171 -10.35 -5.11 5.46
C LEU A 171 -11.67 -5.80 5.82
N LYS A 172 -11.78 -7.11 5.53
CA LYS A 172 -12.94 -7.94 5.87
C LYS A 172 -12.54 -9.00 6.89
N LYS A 173 -13.38 -9.23 7.88
CA LYS A 173 -13.18 -10.33 8.83
C LYS A 173 -13.27 -11.68 8.11
N ARG A 174 -12.30 -12.56 8.37
CA ARG A 174 -12.21 -13.93 7.85
C ARG A 174 -12.23 -14.93 8.99
N GLU A 175 -12.41 -16.23 8.67
CA GLU A 175 -12.34 -17.30 9.68
C GLU A 175 -10.98 -17.35 10.38
N ARG A 176 -9.90 -17.03 9.63
CA ARG A 176 -8.52 -16.95 10.10
C ARG A 176 -7.92 -15.62 9.68
N THR A 177 -8.32 -14.55 10.36
CA THR A 177 -7.72 -13.23 10.19
C THR A 177 -6.31 -13.20 10.81
N GLU A 178 -5.37 -12.61 10.11
CA GLU A 178 -4.00 -12.49 10.58
C GLU A 178 -3.90 -11.58 11.82
N PHE A 179 -3.12 -12.00 12.82
CA PHE A 179 -2.80 -11.13 13.97
C PHE A 179 -1.73 -10.13 13.56
N ILE A 180 -2.09 -8.88 13.44
CA ILE A 180 -1.18 -7.82 12.99
C ILE A 180 -0.31 -7.18 14.09
N GLY A 181 -0.33 -7.71 15.31
CA GLY A 181 0.35 -7.16 16.49
C GLY A 181 -0.62 -6.59 17.53
N GLN A 182 -1.89 -6.40 17.16
CA GLN A 182 -2.98 -6.00 18.03
C GLN A 182 -4.27 -6.72 17.63
N THR A 183 -5.21 -6.83 18.57
CA THR A 183 -6.55 -7.37 18.28
C THR A 183 -7.34 -6.33 17.50
N ILE A 184 -7.93 -6.74 16.37
CA ILE A 184 -8.75 -5.89 15.53
C ILE A 184 -10.23 -6.19 15.82
N ASP A 185 -10.98 -5.12 16.07
CA ASP A 185 -12.42 -5.18 16.28
C ASP A 185 -13.14 -4.80 14.98
N TYR A 186 -13.90 -5.74 14.44
CA TYR A 186 -14.70 -5.59 13.22
C TYR A 186 -16.16 -5.23 13.52
N SER A 187 -16.49 -4.83 14.75
CA SER A 187 -17.83 -4.34 15.07
C SER A 187 -18.11 -3.01 14.36
N PRO A 188 -19.35 -2.73 13.96
CA PRO A 188 -19.67 -1.53 13.18
C PRO A 188 -19.24 -0.21 13.83
N GLU A 189 -19.28 -0.14 15.15
CA GLU A 189 -18.89 1.03 15.95
C GLU A 189 -17.37 1.30 15.91
N ASN A 190 -16.57 0.28 15.57
CA ASN A 190 -15.10 0.37 15.46
C ASN A 190 -14.63 0.32 14.01
N CYS A 191 -15.54 0.43 13.06
CA CYS A 191 -15.26 0.49 11.63
C CYS A 191 -15.44 1.90 11.09
N PHE A 192 -14.73 2.19 10.01
CA PHE A 192 -14.88 3.39 9.19
C PHE A 192 -15.46 3.00 7.82
N ASN A 193 -16.48 3.72 7.39
CA ASN A 193 -17.10 3.48 6.10
C ASN A 193 -16.27 4.13 4.99
N VAL A 194 -15.73 3.32 4.09
CA VAL A 194 -14.94 3.76 2.94
C VAL A 194 -15.67 3.45 1.64
N ARG A 195 -15.50 4.29 0.65
CA ARG A 195 -16.01 4.05 -0.69
C ARG A 195 -15.35 2.81 -1.30
N LEU A 196 -16.15 1.88 -1.83
CA LEU A 196 -15.70 0.72 -2.59
C LEU A 196 -15.85 1.03 -4.09
N VAL A 197 -14.78 0.82 -4.86
CA VAL A 197 -14.77 1.11 -6.30
C VAL A 197 -14.12 -0.04 -7.08
N PRO A 198 -14.66 -0.42 -8.25
CA PRO A 198 -13.98 -1.32 -9.18
C PRO A 198 -12.88 -0.57 -9.92
N LEU A 199 -11.79 -1.26 -10.29
CA LEU A 199 -10.72 -0.65 -11.10
C LEU A 199 -11.23 -0.16 -12.47
N ASP A 200 -12.23 -0.82 -13.02
CA ASP A 200 -12.88 -0.42 -14.30
C ASP A 200 -13.53 0.97 -14.24
N ALA A 201 -13.84 1.49 -13.04
CA ALA A 201 -14.35 2.84 -12.84
C ALA A 201 -13.25 3.93 -12.95
N LEU A 202 -11.98 3.55 -12.95
CA LEU A 202 -10.90 4.47 -13.25
C LEU A 202 -10.91 4.73 -14.76
N GLU A 203 -11.43 5.86 -15.18
CA GLU A 203 -11.55 6.26 -16.58
C GLU A 203 -10.17 6.43 -17.24
N THR A 204 -9.43 5.34 -17.42
CA THR A 204 -8.12 5.32 -18.06
C THR A 204 -8.21 4.64 -19.42
N GLY A 205 -7.76 5.30 -20.48
CA GLY A 205 -7.71 4.73 -21.83
C GLY A 205 -6.64 3.63 -21.99
N ARG A 206 -5.60 3.64 -21.14
CA ARG A 206 -4.45 2.73 -21.16
C ARG A 206 -4.08 2.36 -19.72
N VAL A 207 -3.77 1.09 -19.49
CA VAL A 207 -3.16 0.56 -18.26
C VAL A 207 -2.09 -0.44 -18.67
N ASP A 208 -0.88 -0.25 -18.17
CA ASP A 208 0.30 -1.04 -18.52
C ASP A 208 0.73 -1.98 -17.43
N PHE A 209 0.53 -1.56 -16.17
CA PHE A 209 0.94 -2.33 -15.01
C PHE A 209 -0.01 -2.10 -13.83
N ILE A 210 -0.34 -3.18 -13.11
CA ILE A 210 -1.15 -3.13 -11.88
C ILE A 210 -0.43 -3.95 -10.81
N LYS A 211 -0.09 -3.32 -9.67
CA LYS A 211 0.19 -4.05 -8.44
C LYS A 211 -1.12 -4.21 -7.67
N ILE A 212 -1.40 -5.40 -7.15
CA ILE A 212 -2.57 -5.69 -6.33
C ILE A 212 -2.09 -6.33 -5.02
N ASP A 213 -2.29 -5.61 -3.94
CA ASP A 213 -1.90 -6.00 -2.59
C ASP A 213 -2.94 -5.40 -1.64
N VAL A 214 -4.08 -6.05 -1.55
CA VAL A 214 -5.30 -5.54 -0.91
C VAL A 214 -5.77 -6.44 0.23
N GLU A 215 -4.81 -7.20 0.77
CA GLU A 215 -4.96 -7.95 2.01
C GLU A 215 -6.16 -8.91 1.99
N GLY A 216 -6.24 -9.67 0.87
CA GLY A 216 -7.15 -10.76 0.69
C GLY A 216 -8.42 -10.46 -0.11
N MET A 217 -8.48 -9.33 -0.80
CA MET A 217 -9.56 -8.98 -1.74
C MET A 217 -9.10 -9.02 -3.20
N GLU A 218 -8.00 -9.72 -3.51
CA GLU A 218 -7.36 -9.73 -4.83
C GLU A 218 -8.30 -10.26 -5.92
N LEU A 219 -9.09 -11.29 -5.63
CA LEU A 219 -10.05 -11.85 -6.59
C LEU A 219 -11.18 -10.87 -6.90
N GLU A 220 -11.73 -10.19 -5.88
CA GLU A 220 -12.76 -9.16 -6.07
C GLU A 220 -12.21 -7.96 -6.86
N VAL A 221 -10.94 -7.58 -6.64
CA VAL A 221 -10.29 -6.50 -7.40
C VAL A 221 -10.12 -6.90 -8.86
N LEU A 222 -9.70 -8.13 -9.15
CA LEU A 222 -9.59 -8.64 -10.52
C LEU A 222 -10.96 -8.74 -11.22
N GLU A 223 -12.01 -9.10 -10.49
CA GLU A 223 -13.37 -9.07 -11.00
C GLU A 223 -13.80 -7.65 -11.40
N GLY A 224 -13.49 -6.64 -10.56
CA GLY A 224 -13.73 -5.22 -10.83
C GLY A 224 -12.77 -4.58 -11.84
N ALA A 225 -11.80 -5.35 -12.36
CA ALA A 225 -10.83 -4.91 -13.37
C ALA A 225 -11.04 -5.61 -14.73
N ARG A 226 -12.12 -6.36 -14.91
CA ARG A 226 -12.34 -7.21 -16.08
C ARG A 226 -12.16 -6.46 -17.39
N GLN A 227 -12.78 -5.28 -17.55
CA GLN A 227 -12.71 -4.50 -18.78
C GLN A 227 -11.29 -3.97 -19.04
N ILE A 228 -10.59 -3.52 -18.00
CA ILE A 228 -9.18 -3.10 -18.09
C ILE A 228 -8.31 -4.29 -18.53
N ILE A 229 -8.49 -5.46 -17.92
CA ILE A 229 -7.72 -6.68 -18.23
C ILE A 229 -7.94 -7.09 -19.68
N GLU A 230 -9.17 -7.17 -20.14
CA GLU A 230 -9.51 -7.58 -21.51
C GLU A 230 -9.00 -6.57 -22.56
N ARG A 231 -9.15 -5.27 -22.28
CA ARG A 231 -8.78 -4.21 -23.21
C ARG A 231 -7.28 -3.91 -23.24
N CYS A 232 -6.68 -3.78 -22.06
CA CYS A 232 -5.32 -3.25 -21.93
C CYS A 232 -4.26 -4.35 -21.75
N ARG A 233 -4.65 -5.52 -21.24
CA ARG A 233 -3.75 -6.65 -20.93
C ARG A 233 -2.52 -6.20 -20.16
N PRO A 234 -2.70 -5.51 -19.00
CA PRO A 234 -1.58 -5.00 -18.22
C PRO A 234 -0.72 -6.16 -17.71
N ALA A 235 0.57 -5.94 -17.52
CA ALA A 235 1.35 -6.80 -16.65
C ALA A 235 0.85 -6.61 -15.21
N MET A 236 0.86 -7.66 -14.40
CA MET A 236 0.35 -7.58 -13.03
C MET A 236 1.33 -8.20 -12.03
N MET A 237 1.42 -7.62 -10.85
CA MET A 237 2.07 -8.14 -9.66
C MET A 237 1.01 -8.25 -8.57
N ILE A 238 0.73 -9.46 -8.08
CA ILE A 238 -0.41 -9.72 -7.21
C ILE A 238 0.08 -10.49 -5.99
N GLU A 239 -0.12 -9.93 -4.78
CA GLU A 239 0.15 -10.66 -3.56
C GLU A 239 -0.77 -11.88 -3.45
N ALA A 240 -0.20 -13.05 -3.14
CA ALA A 240 -0.93 -14.32 -3.19
C ALA A 240 -0.99 -15.06 -1.84
N ILE A 241 -0.64 -14.38 -0.73
CA ILE A 241 -0.58 -15.04 0.59
C ILE A 241 -1.93 -15.11 1.29
N LYS A 242 -2.82 -14.14 1.07
CA LYS A 242 -4.13 -14.05 1.75
C LYS A 242 -5.31 -14.40 0.83
N THR A 243 -5.04 -14.86 -0.38
CA THR A 243 -6.05 -15.24 -1.35
C THR A 243 -5.99 -16.73 -1.68
N ASP A 244 -7.02 -17.27 -2.30
CA ASP A 244 -6.97 -18.64 -2.87
C ASP A 244 -6.05 -18.64 -4.09
N GLN A 245 -4.81 -19.14 -3.88
CA GLN A 245 -3.78 -19.19 -4.93
C GLN A 245 -4.21 -20.01 -6.13
N THR A 246 -5.01 -21.07 -5.94
CA THR A 246 -5.50 -21.92 -7.04
C THR A 246 -6.50 -21.15 -7.88
N ALA A 247 -7.51 -20.56 -7.25
CA ALA A 247 -8.51 -19.74 -7.93
C ALA A 247 -7.88 -18.54 -8.65
N LEU A 248 -6.90 -17.87 -8.00
CA LEU A 248 -6.17 -16.76 -8.58
C LEU A 248 -5.37 -17.21 -9.83
N PHE A 249 -4.65 -18.32 -9.75
CA PHE A 249 -3.88 -18.88 -10.88
C PHE A 249 -4.80 -19.25 -12.05
N GLU A 250 -5.91 -19.94 -11.78
CA GLU A 250 -6.89 -20.32 -12.79
C GLU A 250 -7.52 -19.11 -13.46
N LEU A 251 -7.91 -18.08 -12.67
CA LEU A 251 -8.48 -16.85 -13.20
C LEU A 251 -7.51 -16.15 -14.16
N LEU A 252 -6.25 -15.96 -13.75
CA LEU A 252 -5.23 -15.32 -14.59
C LEU A 252 -4.94 -16.13 -15.87
N THR A 253 -4.87 -17.46 -15.75
CA THR A 253 -4.65 -18.33 -16.89
C THR A 253 -5.81 -18.27 -17.88
N ASN A 254 -7.05 -18.23 -17.40
CA ASN A 254 -8.25 -18.07 -18.22
C ASN A 254 -8.28 -16.73 -18.98
N TYR A 255 -7.70 -15.67 -18.41
CA TYR A 255 -7.48 -14.41 -19.11
C TYR A 255 -6.29 -14.43 -20.09
N GLY A 256 -5.60 -15.56 -20.23
CA GLY A 256 -4.48 -15.72 -21.17
C GLY A 256 -3.12 -15.27 -20.64
N TYR A 257 -2.99 -15.14 -19.33
CA TYR A 257 -1.71 -14.78 -18.69
C TYR A 257 -0.84 -15.99 -18.44
N ARG A 258 0.48 -15.80 -18.59
CA ARG A 258 1.51 -16.66 -17.99
C ARG A 258 1.79 -16.13 -16.59
N VAL A 259 1.79 -17.02 -15.61
CA VAL A 259 1.94 -16.68 -14.20
C VAL A 259 3.24 -17.23 -13.68
N TYR A 260 4.05 -16.35 -13.09
CA TYR A 260 5.34 -16.68 -12.50
C TYR A 260 5.29 -16.39 -11.00
N LYS A 261 5.75 -17.31 -10.17
CA LYS A 261 5.85 -17.07 -8.73
C LYS A 261 7.11 -16.29 -8.41
N HIS A 262 6.98 -15.18 -7.69
CA HIS A 262 8.08 -14.36 -7.18
C HIS A 262 7.85 -14.04 -5.71
N HIS A 263 8.55 -14.73 -4.81
CA HIS A 263 8.35 -14.63 -3.36
C HIS A 263 6.88 -14.85 -2.96
N LEU A 264 6.23 -13.81 -2.45
CA LEU A 264 4.83 -13.81 -2.01
C LEU A 264 3.87 -13.42 -3.15
N ASN A 265 4.40 -13.01 -4.30
CA ASN A 265 3.63 -12.48 -5.42
C ASN A 265 3.52 -13.46 -6.59
N PHE A 266 2.44 -13.31 -7.36
CA PHE A 266 2.33 -13.77 -8.73
C PHE A 266 2.62 -12.61 -9.68
N ILE A 267 3.58 -12.81 -10.58
CA ILE A 267 3.83 -11.94 -11.72
C ILE A 267 3.08 -12.51 -12.91
N ALA A 268 2.10 -11.78 -13.42
CA ALA A 268 1.27 -12.20 -14.54
C ALA A 268 1.55 -11.35 -15.78
N ILE A 269 1.98 -11.99 -16.85
CA ILE A 269 2.29 -11.39 -18.15
C ILE A 269 1.40 -12.00 -19.20
N HIS A 270 0.62 -11.20 -19.93
CA HIS A 270 -0.27 -11.73 -20.95
C HIS A 270 0.52 -12.42 -22.07
N SER A 271 0.03 -13.56 -22.57
CA SER A 271 0.73 -14.39 -23.55
C SER A 271 1.06 -13.68 -24.87
N THR A 272 0.34 -12.60 -25.20
CA THR A 272 0.60 -11.76 -26.38
C THR A 272 1.47 -10.54 -26.07
N ASP A 273 1.94 -10.39 -24.83
CA ASP A 273 2.76 -9.25 -24.44
C ASP A 273 4.19 -9.41 -25.01
N ARG A 274 4.62 -8.44 -25.79
CA ARG A 274 5.94 -8.44 -26.42
C ARG A 274 7.07 -8.24 -25.42
N SER A 275 6.78 -7.67 -24.25
CA SER A 275 7.77 -7.45 -23.21
C SER A 275 8.17 -8.72 -22.44
N ASP A 276 7.42 -9.82 -22.57
CA ASP A 276 7.70 -11.09 -21.89
C ASP A 276 9.11 -11.64 -22.18
N SER A 277 9.59 -11.48 -23.40
CA SER A 277 10.95 -11.92 -23.78
C SER A 277 12.07 -11.12 -23.11
N PHE A 278 11.77 -9.91 -22.65
CA PHE A 278 12.72 -9.02 -21.97
C PHE A 278 12.78 -9.30 -20.47
N LEU A 279 11.67 -9.77 -19.91
CA LEU A 279 11.53 -10.15 -18.51
C LEU A 279 12.09 -11.56 -18.31
N LYS A 280 13.39 -11.76 -18.53
CA LYS A 280 14.06 -13.01 -18.17
C LYS A 280 13.95 -13.19 -16.66
N VAL A 281 12.93 -13.88 -16.23
CA VAL A 281 12.89 -14.50 -14.91
C VAL A 281 14.05 -15.47 -14.88
N SER A 282 15.07 -15.18 -14.10
CA SER A 282 16.13 -16.14 -13.85
C SER A 282 15.48 -17.33 -13.13
N ASN A 283 15.13 -18.37 -13.88
CA ASN A 283 14.75 -19.66 -13.36
C ASN A 283 15.98 -20.28 -12.70
N ASN A 284 16.32 -19.83 -11.50
CA ASN A 284 17.13 -20.63 -10.60
C ASN A 284 16.21 -21.68 -10.00
N THR A 285 16.03 -22.76 -10.73
CA THR A 285 15.57 -24.03 -10.16
C THR A 285 16.67 -24.49 -9.19
N PRO A 286 16.40 -24.65 -7.89
CA PRO A 286 17.36 -25.29 -7.00
C PRO A 286 17.47 -26.74 -7.46
N SER A 287 18.67 -27.15 -7.80
CA SER A 287 19.06 -28.56 -7.99
C SER A 287 18.95 -29.35 -6.71
#